data_0e9db54118955d953eb54a4948481948
#
_entry.id   0e9db54118955d953eb54a4948481948
#
_cell.length_a   1.000
_cell.length_b   1.000
_cell.length_c   1.000
_cell.angle_alpha   90.00
_cell.angle_beta   90.00
_cell.angle_gamma   90.00
#
_symmetry.space_group_name_H-M   'P 1'
#
loop_
_entity.id
_entity.type
_entity.pdbx_description
1 polymer ?
#
loop_
_entity_poly.entity_id
_entity_poly.type
_entity_poly.pdbx_seq_one_letter_code
_entity_poly.pdbx_strand_id
1 'polypeptide(L)'
;MKNNKTLSKLNSYIAGNRKYLILVIISALLANIFMLVAPYISGRAIDFIKGENNVDFPMVAKFIGILFAVYVLNALFTWGMTVFTNALSNHSIELPLKFFDGHSHGDIISRLTNDIDAVSEGLLQGITQLFSGIVTVVGSLVLMFLLDWRITLCVIVITIICIFVSKAIATNSGKMFR
;
A
#
# COMPACT_ATOMS: atom_id res chain seq x y z
N MET A 1 -9.33 -23.88 19.10
CA MET A 1 -9.30 -24.71 17.87
C MET A 1 -10.22 -24.25 16.73
N LYS A 2 -10.79 -23.02 16.78
CA LYS A 2 -11.73 -22.51 15.74
C LYS A 2 -11.03 -21.74 14.60
N ASN A 3 -9.74 -21.38 14.79
CA ASN A 3 -8.98 -20.51 13.88
C ASN A 3 -8.49 -21.20 12.59
N ASN A 4 -8.30 -22.51 12.60
CA ASN A 4 -7.74 -23.23 11.44
C ASN A 4 -8.74 -23.42 10.29
N LYS A 5 -10.07 -23.44 10.57
CA LYS A 5 -11.10 -23.57 9.52
C LYS A 5 -11.28 -22.26 8.74
N THR A 6 -11.12 -21.11 9.39
CA THR A 6 -11.22 -19.80 8.76
C THR A 6 -10.00 -19.54 7.87
N LEU A 7 -8.79 -19.86 8.36
CA LEU A 7 -7.56 -19.77 7.58
C LEU A 7 -7.54 -20.75 6.39
N SER A 8 -8.08 -21.96 6.56
CA SER A 8 -8.19 -22.95 5.48
C SER A 8 -9.18 -22.49 4.40
N LYS A 9 -10.29 -21.87 4.77
CA LYS A 9 -11.25 -21.29 3.81
C LYS A 9 -10.64 -20.09 3.08
N LEU A 10 -9.95 -19.18 3.78
CA LEU A 10 -9.20 -18.07 3.17
C LEU A 10 -8.15 -18.60 2.18
N ASN A 11 -7.42 -19.63 2.53
CA ASN A 11 -6.42 -20.24 1.64
C ASN A 11 -7.05 -20.89 0.40
N SER A 12 -8.23 -21.49 0.53
CA SER A 12 -8.99 -22.05 -0.59
C SER A 12 -9.53 -20.96 -1.54
N TYR A 13 -9.97 -19.82 -0.99
CA TYR A 13 -10.40 -18.64 -1.78
C TYR A 13 -9.25 -18.01 -2.55
N ILE A 14 -8.10 -17.86 -1.89
CA ILE A 14 -6.87 -17.34 -2.51
C ILE A 14 -6.36 -18.29 -3.60
N ALA A 15 -6.55 -19.61 -3.45
CA ALA A 15 -6.07 -20.61 -4.39
C ALA A 15 -6.75 -20.53 -5.77
N GLY A 16 -8.01 -20.14 -5.86
CA GLY A 16 -8.76 -19.97 -7.11
C GLY A 16 -8.30 -18.76 -7.94
N ASN A 17 -7.82 -17.72 -7.29
CA ASN A 17 -7.51 -16.41 -7.91
C ASN A 17 -6.03 -16.00 -7.79
N ARG A 18 -5.14 -16.97 -7.67
CA ARG A 18 -3.69 -16.73 -7.50
C ARG A 18 -3.09 -15.78 -8.54
N LYS A 19 -3.58 -15.81 -9.78
CA LYS A 19 -3.08 -14.94 -10.86
C LYS A 19 -3.31 -13.47 -10.55
N TYR A 20 -4.52 -13.10 -10.13
CA TYR A 20 -4.84 -11.71 -9.77
C TYR A 20 -4.09 -11.26 -8.52
N LEU A 21 -3.97 -12.13 -7.51
CA LEU A 21 -3.18 -11.84 -6.31
C LEU A 21 -1.71 -11.58 -6.63
N ILE A 22 -1.10 -12.40 -7.48
CA ILE A 22 0.30 -12.22 -7.91
C ILE A 22 0.43 -10.90 -8.69
N LEU A 23 -0.52 -10.56 -9.57
CA LEU A 23 -0.51 -9.31 -10.31
C LEU A 23 -0.65 -8.09 -9.39
N VAL A 24 -1.50 -8.15 -8.36
CA VAL A 24 -1.61 -7.10 -7.33
C VAL A 24 -0.27 -6.91 -6.62
N ILE A 25 0.34 -7.99 -6.15
CA ILE A 25 1.61 -7.95 -5.42
C ILE A 25 2.74 -7.39 -6.31
N ILE A 26 2.86 -7.84 -7.54
CA ILE A 26 3.87 -7.36 -8.49
C ILE A 26 3.65 -5.87 -8.78
N SER A 27 2.41 -5.46 -9.07
CA SER A 27 2.09 -4.06 -9.33
C SER A 27 2.38 -3.17 -8.11
N ALA A 28 2.03 -3.63 -6.91
CA ALA A 28 2.34 -2.93 -5.66
C ALA A 28 3.85 -2.79 -5.43
N LEU A 29 4.62 -3.86 -5.65
CA LEU A 29 6.08 -3.82 -5.55
C LEU A 29 6.70 -2.81 -6.51
N LEU A 30 6.30 -2.86 -7.79
CA LEU A 30 6.82 -1.97 -8.81
C LEU A 30 6.43 -0.51 -8.52
N ALA A 31 5.18 -0.24 -8.15
CA ALA A 31 4.74 1.09 -7.75
C ALA A 31 5.58 1.65 -6.60
N ASN A 32 5.79 0.84 -5.53
CA ASN A 32 6.61 1.26 -4.38
C ASN A 32 8.07 1.51 -4.76
N ILE A 33 8.66 0.67 -5.63
CA ILE A 33 10.04 0.89 -6.10
C ILE A 33 10.15 2.23 -6.84
N PHE A 34 9.23 2.52 -7.78
CA PHE A 34 9.25 3.79 -8.49
C PHE A 34 9.01 4.98 -7.56
N MET A 35 8.13 4.86 -6.58
CA MET A 35 7.89 5.88 -5.57
C MET A 35 9.15 6.18 -4.73
N LEU A 36 9.91 5.15 -4.35
CA LEU A 36 11.13 5.29 -3.55
C LEU A 36 12.31 5.83 -4.37
N VAL A 37 12.36 5.55 -5.67
CA VAL A 37 13.44 6.05 -6.57
C VAL A 37 13.26 7.53 -6.91
N ALA A 38 12.02 8.06 -6.93
CA ALA A 38 11.75 9.45 -7.30
C ALA A 38 12.51 10.49 -6.46
N PRO A 39 12.54 10.44 -5.10
CA PRO A 39 13.33 11.38 -4.29
C PRO A 39 14.83 11.32 -4.58
N TYR A 40 15.37 10.13 -4.85
CA TYR A 40 16.78 9.96 -5.21
C TYR A 40 17.11 10.68 -6.52
N ILE A 41 16.28 10.52 -7.55
CA ILE A 41 16.46 11.18 -8.85
C ILE A 41 16.30 12.70 -8.68
N SER A 42 15.34 13.14 -7.86
CA SER A 42 15.15 14.56 -7.54
C SER A 42 16.38 15.16 -6.86
N GLY A 43 16.96 14.47 -5.89
CA GLY A 43 18.22 14.89 -5.25
C GLY A 43 19.35 15.02 -6.26
N ARG A 44 19.49 14.07 -7.18
CA ARG A 44 20.50 14.14 -8.26
C ARG A 44 20.28 15.32 -9.20
N ALA A 45 19.02 15.68 -9.51
CA ALA A 45 18.73 16.85 -10.32
C ALA A 45 19.21 18.15 -9.63
N ILE A 46 19.04 18.23 -8.30
CA ILE A 46 19.46 19.38 -7.50
C ILE A 46 20.99 19.52 -7.47
N ASP A 47 21.75 18.42 -7.49
CA ASP A 47 23.23 18.42 -7.51
C ASP A 47 23.81 19.17 -8.73
N PHE A 48 23.05 19.32 -9.82
CA PHE A 48 23.45 20.08 -11.02
C PHE A 48 23.11 21.57 -10.94
N ILE A 49 22.53 22.03 -9.83
CA ILE A 49 22.27 23.44 -9.52
C ILE A 49 23.37 23.92 -8.57
N LYS A 50 24.53 24.36 -9.12
CA LYS A 50 25.72 24.68 -8.33
C LYS A 50 25.80 26.15 -7.87
N GLY A 51 24.67 26.84 -7.75
CA GLY A 51 24.60 28.23 -7.30
C GLY A 51 24.22 29.24 -8.38
N GLU A 52 24.23 30.55 -8.04
CA GLU A 52 23.85 31.64 -8.96
C GLU A 52 24.71 31.63 -10.23
N ASN A 53 24.07 31.56 -11.38
CA ASN A 53 24.66 31.48 -12.72
C ASN A 53 25.45 30.21 -13.09
N ASN A 54 25.40 29.14 -12.29
CA ASN A 54 26.11 27.89 -12.61
C ASN A 54 25.15 26.70 -12.59
N VAL A 55 24.11 26.76 -13.44
CA VAL A 55 23.09 25.70 -13.60
C VAL A 55 23.34 24.97 -14.91
N ASP A 56 23.54 23.66 -14.84
CA ASP A 56 23.61 22.80 -16.03
C ASP A 56 22.19 22.45 -16.51
N PHE A 57 21.58 23.38 -17.27
CA PHE A 57 20.20 23.21 -17.76
C PHE A 57 19.98 21.93 -18.56
N PRO A 58 20.86 21.46 -19.46
CA PRO A 58 20.72 20.20 -20.16
C PRO A 58 20.63 19.01 -19.22
N MET A 59 21.44 18.94 -18.17
CA MET A 59 21.44 17.86 -17.19
C MET A 59 20.19 17.92 -16.32
N VAL A 60 19.80 19.08 -15.82
CA VAL A 60 18.58 19.28 -15.04
C VAL A 60 17.35 18.85 -15.86
N ALA A 61 17.24 19.28 -17.12
CA ALA A 61 16.16 18.89 -18.02
C ALA A 61 16.09 17.37 -18.23
N LYS A 62 17.26 16.72 -18.40
CA LYS A 62 17.34 15.25 -18.50
C LYS A 62 16.79 14.56 -17.26
N PHE A 63 17.19 14.99 -16.05
CA PHE A 63 16.70 14.40 -14.80
C PHE A 63 15.21 14.66 -14.58
N ILE A 64 14.69 15.82 -14.97
CA ILE A 64 13.25 16.13 -14.96
C ILE A 64 12.49 15.15 -15.89
N GLY A 65 13.01 14.91 -17.09
CA GLY A 65 12.43 13.93 -18.02
C GLY A 65 12.40 12.51 -17.45
N ILE A 66 13.49 12.08 -16.80
CA ILE A 66 13.55 10.77 -16.11
C ILE A 66 12.54 10.74 -14.96
N LEU A 67 12.47 11.80 -14.17
CA LEU A 67 11.53 11.91 -13.04
C LEU A 67 10.08 11.82 -13.52
N PHE A 68 9.75 12.50 -14.60
CA PHE A 68 8.43 12.42 -15.23
C PHE A 68 8.10 10.98 -15.66
N ALA A 69 9.04 10.30 -16.33
CA ALA A 69 8.85 8.90 -16.72
C ALA A 69 8.63 7.98 -15.50
N VAL A 70 9.37 8.17 -14.41
CA VAL A 70 9.24 7.42 -13.16
C VAL A 70 7.86 7.64 -12.53
N TYR A 71 7.34 8.87 -12.51
CA TYR A 71 6.00 9.16 -11.99
C TYR A 71 4.90 8.57 -12.88
N VAL A 72 5.05 8.61 -14.19
CA VAL A 72 4.11 7.97 -15.12
C VAL A 72 4.07 6.45 -14.88
N LEU A 73 5.24 5.81 -14.75
CA LEU A 73 5.31 4.37 -14.45
C LEU A 73 4.69 4.05 -13.08
N ASN A 74 4.99 4.86 -12.05
CA ASN A 74 4.36 4.71 -10.74
C ASN A 74 2.83 4.79 -10.84
N ALA A 75 2.30 5.78 -11.56
CA ALA A 75 0.85 5.94 -11.76
C ALA A 75 0.22 4.74 -12.48
N LEU A 76 0.89 4.22 -13.53
CA LEU A 76 0.42 3.05 -14.29
C LEU A 76 0.38 1.79 -13.40
N PHE A 77 1.40 1.54 -12.60
CA PHE A 77 1.42 0.39 -11.69
C PHE A 77 0.43 0.53 -10.54
N THR A 78 0.24 1.73 -10.00
CA THR A 78 -0.78 2.01 -8.99
C THR A 78 -2.18 1.81 -9.55
N TRP A 79 -2.44 2.28 -10.76
CA TRP A 79 -3.71 2.04 -11.45
C TRP A 79 -3.92 0.54 -11.72
N GLY A 80 -2.91 -0.16 -12.22
CA GLY A 80 -2.95 -1.61 -12.43
C GLY A 80 -3.24 -2.37 -11.12
N MET A 81 -2.59 -2.00 -10.02
CA MET A 81 -2.86 -2.56 -8.70
C MET A 81 -4.33 -2.40 -8.31
N THR A 82 -4.92 -1.22 -8.51
CA THR A 82 -6.33 -0.96 -8.21
C THR A 82 -7.27 -1.81 -9.08
N VAL A 83 -7.00 -1.88 -10.38
CA VAL A 83 -7.79 -2.70 -11.31
C VAL A 83 -7.75 -4.19 -10.94
N PHE A 84 -6.57 -4.72 -10.63
CA PHE A 84 -6.42 -6.13 -10.24
C PHE A 84 -7.01 -6.42 -8.87
N THR A 85 -6.96 -5.48 -7.93
CA THR A 85 -7.62 -5.60 -6.62
C THR A 85 -9.14 -5.64 -6.79
N ASN A 86 -9.71 -4.77 -7.63
CA ASN A 86 -11.14 -4.77 -7.92
C ASN A 86 -11.58 -6.05 -8.67
N ALA A 87 -10.76 -6.54 -9.61
CA ALA A 87 -11.02 -7.80 -10.29
C ALA A 87 -10.99 -8.98 -9.32
N LEU A 88 -10.07 -8.99 -8.36
CA LEU A 88 -9.99 -9.99 -7.31
C LEU A 88 -11.22 -9.93 -6.39
N SER A 89 -11.67 -8.73 -6.01
CA SER A 89 -12.88 -8.52 -5.20
C SER A 89 -14.12 -9.04 -5.92
N ASN A 90 -14.36 -8.61 -7.15
CA ASN A 90 -15.55 -8.98 -7.92
C ASN A 90 -15.64 -10.50 -8.20
N HIS A 91 -14.50 -11.17 -8.36
CA HIS A 91 -14.49 -12.63 -8.59
C HIS A 91 -14.66 -13.46 -7.31
N SER A 92 -14.46 -12.82 -6.15
CA SER A 92 -14.62 -13.47 -4.83
C SER A 92 -16.08 -13.49 -4.34
N ILE A 93 -17.00 -12.79 -5.02
CA ILE A 93 -18.39 -12.58 -4.60
C ILE A 93 -19.37 -13.49 -5.38
N GLU A 94 -18.95 -14.65 -5.86
CA GLU A 94 -19.91 -15.70 -6.21
C GLU A 94 -20.45 -16.38 -4.93
N LEU A 95 -21.30 -15.64 -4.19
CA LEU A 95 -22.14 -16.24 -3.15
C LEU A 95 -23.09 -17.26 -3.81
N PRO A 96 -23.21 -18.49 -3.30
CA PRO A 96 -24.15 -19.45 -3.84
C PRO A 96 -25.57 -18.87 -3.75
N LEU A 97 -26.19 -18.57 -4.90
CA LEU A 97 -27.58 -18.16 -5.03
C LEU A 97 -28.57 -19.06 -4.27
N LYS A 98 -28.14 -20.27 -3.93
CA LYS A 98 -28.90 -21.27 -3.17
C LYS A 98 -29.25 -20.85 -1.73
N PHE A 99 -28.64 -19.78 -1.20
CA PHE A 99 -28.99 -19.26 0.13
C PHE A 99 -30.17 -18.28 0.09
N PHE A 100 -30.54 -17.78 -1.10
CA PHE A 100 -31.56 -16.74 -1.29
C PHE A 100 -32.98 -17.26 -1.51
N ASP A 101 -33.16 -18.56 -1.80
CA ASP A 101 -34.47 -19.12 -2.15
C ASP A 101 -35.42 -19.31 -0.97
N GLY A 102 -35.02 -18.95 0.24
CA GLY A 102 -35.80 -19.25 1.47
C GLY A 102 -36.35 -18.06 2.25
N HIS A 103 -36.03 -16.81 1.96
CA HIS A 103 -36.38 -15.68 2.82
C HIS A 103 -36.84 -14.45 2.06
N SER A 104 -38.09 -14.09 2.19
CA SER A 104 -38.73 -12.91 1.60
C SER A 104 -38.45 -11.63 2.41
N HIS A 105 -37.24 -11.15 2.45
CA HIS A 105 -36.90 -9.85 3.04
C HIS A 105 -35.77 -9.16 2.25
N GLY A 106 -36.12 -8.56 1.10
CA GLY A 106 -35.17 -7.91 0.19
C GLY A 106 -34.28 -6.85 0.85
N ASP A 107 -34.75 -6.14 1.87
CA ASP A 107 -33.99 -5.09 2.55
C ASP A 107 -32.88 -5.68 3.46
N ILE A 108 -33.16 -6.79 4.16
CA ILE A 108 -32.17 -7.47 5.01
C ILE A 108 -31.09 -8.12 4.15
N ILE A 109 -31.48 -8.70 3.02
CA ILE A 109 -30.55 -9.35 2.08
C ILE A 109 -29.64 -8.30 1.43
N SER A 110 -30.19 -7.16 1.00
CA SER A 110 -29.40 -6.07 0.41
C SER A 110 -28.39 -5.50 1.40
N ARG A 111 -28.76 -5.29 2.66
CA ARG A 111 -27.84 -4.82 3.70
C ARG A 111 -26.76 -5.86 4.01
N LEU A 112 -27.13 -7.12 4.14
CA LEU A 112 -26.19 -8.20 4.43
C LEU A 112 -25.18 -8.38 3.27
N THR A 113 -25.64 -8.27 2.02
CA THR A 113 -24.76 -8.35 0.85
C THR A 113 -23.79 -7.16 0.82
N ASN A 114 -24.29 -5.93 1.02
CA ASN A 114 -23.45 -4.74 1.06
C ASN A 114 -22.44 -4.78 2.21
N ASP A 115 -22.81 -5.31 3.37
CA ASP A 115 -21.90 -5.42 4.51
C ASP A 115 -20.82 -6.48 4.26
N ILE A 116 -21.16 -7.60 3.63
CA ILE A 116 -20.19 -8.64 3.24
C ILE A 116 -19.22 -8.11 2.18
N ASP A 117 -19.73 -7.37 1.20
CA ASP A 117 -18.93 -6.75 0.15
C ASP A 117 -17.95 -5.72 0.74
N ALA A 118 -18.42 -4.84 1.63
CA ALA A 118 -17.60 -3.85 2.32
C ALA A 118 -16.52 -4.51 3.19
N VAL A 119 -16.82 -5.60 3.88
CA VAL A 119 -15.84 -6.36 4.68
C VAL A 119 -14.81 -7.04 3.78
N SER A 120 -15.23 -7.66 2.67
CA SER A 120 -14.35 -8.32 1.73
C SER A 120 -13.39 -7.33 1.07
N GLU A 121 -13.92 -6.19 0.60
CA GLU A 121 -13.13 -5.12 0.01
C GLU A 121 -12.16 -4.51 1.02
N GLY A 122 -12.63 -4.22 2.24
CA GLY A 122 -11.81 -3.71 3.33
C GLY A 122 -10.66 -4.65 3.73
N LEU A 123 -10.91 -5.97 3.75
CA LEU A 123 -9.88 -6.97 4.03
C LEU A 123 -8.83 -7.04 2.92
N LEU A 124 -9.25 -7.09 1.65
CA LEU A 124 -8.33 -7.12 0.51
C LEU A 124 -7.48 -5.85 0.44
N GLN A 125 -8.11 -4.70 0.61
CA GLN A 125 -7.44 -3.41 0.63
C GLN A 125 -6.49 -3.29 1.82
N GLY A 126 -6.89 -3.77 3.00
CA GLY A 126 -6.07 -3.81 4.20
C GLY A 126 -4.81 -4.67 4.02
N ILE A 127 -4.94 -5.87 3.45
CA ILE A 127 -3.79 -6.75 3.17
C ILE A 127 -2.84 -6.09 2.16
N THR A 128 -3.38 -5.51 1.09
CA THR A 128 -2.58 -4.82 0.07
C THR A 128 -1.84 -3.62 0.66
N GLN A 129 -2.50 -2.84 1.52
CA GLN A 129 -1.88 -1.70 2.19
C GLN A 129 -0.82 -2.11 3.21
N LEU A 130 -1.05 -3.18 3.98
CA LEU A 130 -0.03 -3.71 4.89
C LEU A 130 1.22 -4.13 4.13
N PHE A 131 1.05 -4.87 3.03
CA PHE A 131 2.17 -5.30 2.20
C PHE A 131 2.93 -4.12 1.60
N SER A 132 2.21 -3.17 1.00
CA SER A 132 2.77 -1.94 0.45
C SER A 132 3.51 -1.13 1.52
N GLY A 133 2.91 -0.98 2.71
CA GLY A 133 3.51 -0.28 3.84
C GLY A 133 4.82 -0.91 4.31
N ILE A 134 4.87 -2.24 4.43
CA ILE A 134 6.11 -2.96 4.79
C ILE A 134 7.20 -2.71 3.75
N VAL A 135 6.87 -2.84 2.46
CA VAL A 135 7.82 -2.62 1.36
C VAL A 135 8.33 -1.17 1.37
N THR A 136 7.44 -0.20 1.58
CA THR A 136 7.81 1.22 1.64
C THR A 136 8.74 1.50 2.83
N VAL A 137 8.40 1.03 4.03
CA VAL A 137 9.21 1.26 5.22
C VAL A 137 10.57 0.60 5.10
N VAL A 138 10.63 -0.68 4.71
CA VAL A 138 11.89 -1.39 4.55
C VAL A 138 12.72 -0.78 3.42
N GLY A 139 12.10 -0.50 2.27
CA GLY A 139 12.77 0.09 1.12
C GLY A 139 13.31 1.50 1.40
N SER A 140 12.55 2.35 2.10
CA SER A 140 13.01 3.69 2.49
C SER A 140 14.17 3.62 3.48
N LEU A 141 14.13 2.74 4.48
CA LEU A 141 15.24 2.55 5.41
C LEU A 141 16.50 2.08 4.70
N VAL A 142 16.38 1.13 3.77
CA VAL A 142 17.53 0.65 2.98
C VAL A 142 18.11 1.79 2.14
N LEU A 143 17.29 2.55 1.42
CA LEU A 143 17.77 3.68 0.62
C LEU A 143 18.41 4.77 1.48
N MET A 144 17.80 5.12 2.62
CA MET A 144 18.38 6.08 3.55
C MET A 144 19.74 5.63 4.09
N PHE A 145 19.86 4.34 4.43
CA PHE A 145 21.11 3.76 4.90
C PHE A 145 22.21 3.78 3.84
N LEU A 146 21.86 3.58 2.56
CA LEU A 146 22.79 3.66 1.43
C LEU A 146 23.23 5.11 1.14
N LEU A 147 22.37 6.10 1.41
CA LEU A 147 22.68 7.51 1.21
C LEU A 147 23.54 8.08 2.33
N ASP A 148 23.09 7.96 3.57
CA ASP A 148 23.81 8.38 4.78
C ASP A 148 23.32 7.64 6.01
N TRP A 149 24.17 6.79 6.58
CA TRP A 149 23.87 6.02 7.78
C TRP A 149 23.61 6.88 9.02
N ARG A 150 24.21 8.10 9.09
CA ARG A 150 24.06 9.02 10.23
C ARG A 150 22.64 9.60 10.29
N ILE A 151 22.14 10.02 9.12
CA ILE A 151 20.77 10.53 8.99
C ILE A 151 19.77 9.41 9.29
N THR A 152 20.03 8.21 8.79
CA THR A 152 19.18 7.03 9.07
C THR A 152 19.07 6.75 10.56
N LEU A 153 20.19 6.81 11.28
CA LEU A 153 20.19 6.58 12.73
C LEU A 153 19.38 7.64 13.47
N CYS A 154 19.50 8.92 13.09
CA CYS A 154 18.67 10.00 13.65
C CYS A 154 17.17 9.75 13.42
N VAL A 155 16.79 9.35 12.19
CA VAL A 155 15.38 9.06 11.86
C VAL A 155 14.84 7.88 12.67
N ILE A 156 15.62 6.81 12.83
CA ILE A 156 15.22 5.66 13.66
C ILE A 156 14.96 6.09 15.10
N VAL A 157 15.87 6.88 15.70
CA VAL A 157 15.71 7.37 17.08
C VAL A 157 14.45 8.22 17.21
N ILE A 158 14.25 9.18 16.29
CA ILE A 158 13.06 10.03 16.28
C ILE A 158 11.78 9.19 16.13
N THR A 159 11.78 8.19 15.26
CA THR A 159 10.63 7.30 15.05
C THR A 159 10.28 6.54 16.33
N ILE A 160 11.27 6.02 17.04
CA ILE A 160 11.06 5.34 18.32
C ILE A 160 10.43 6.29 19.34
N ILE A 161 10.95 7.51 19.43
CA ILE A 161 10.39 8.55 20.34
C ILE A 161 8.93 8.85 19.98
N CYS A 162 8.62 9.02 18.68
CA CYS A 162 7.26 9.26 18.21
C CYS A 162 6.29 8.13 18.58
N ILE A 163 6.74 6.85 18.48
CA ILE A 163 5.93 5.70 18.89
C ILE A 163 5.61 5.74 20.38
N PHE A 164 6.61 6.05 21.23
CA PHE A 164 6.40 6.18 22.68
C PHE A 164 5.44 7.32 23.03
N VAL A 165 5.60 8.50 22.40
CA VAL A 165 4.71 9.65 22.61
C VAL A 165 3.29 9.32 22.16
N SER A 166 3.12 8.71 20.98
CA SER A 166 1.81 8.31 20.46
C SER A 166 1.11 7.31 21.38
N LYS A 167 1.86 6.33 21.91
CA LYS A 167 1.34 5.38 22.89
C LYS A 167 0.91 6.07 24.19
N ALA A 168 1.69 7.02 24.70
CA ALA A 168 1.37 7.78 25.92
C ALA A 168 0.09 8.61 25.72
N ILE A 169 -0.03 9.29 24.58
CA ILE A 169 -1.23 10.07 24.24
C ILE A 169 -2.46 9.16 24.13
N ALA A 170 -2.36 8.07 23.40
CA ALA A 170 -3.47 7.12 23.22
C ALA A 170 -3.93 6.53 24.56
N THR A 171 -3.00 6.20 25.45
CA THR A 171 -3.31 5.65 26.77
C THR A 171 -3.99 6.68 27.67
N ASN A 172 -3.53 7.94 27.64
CA ASN A 172 -4.11 9.01 28.44
C ASN A 172 -5.48 9.45 27.91
N SER A 173 -5.64 9.55 26.59
CA SER A 173 -6.94 9.87 25.98
C SER A 173 -7.97 8.79 26.26
N GLY A 174 -7.60 7.51 26.19
CA GLY A 174 -8.50 6.40 26.50
C GLY A 174 -8.96 6.37 27.97
N LYS A 175 -8.20 6.95 28.90
CA LYS A 175 -8.63 7.11 30.31
C LYS A 175 -9.61 8.26 30.52
N MET A 176 -9.58 9.25 29.62
CA MET A 176 -10.44 10.44 29.73
C MET A 176 -11.85 10.21 29.14
N PHE A 177 -11.99 9.20 28.28
CA PHE A 177 -13.28 8.79 27.67
C PHE A 177 -13.97 7.62 28.38
N ARG A 178 -13.43 7.17 29.51
CA ARG A 178 -14.02 6.13 30.36
C ARG A 178 -14.57 6.70 31.67
#